data_a7084f04854e4034bd15085218166f14
#
_entry.id   a7084f04854e4034bd15085218166f14
#
_cell.length_a   1.000
_cell.length_b   1.000
_cell.length_c   1.000
_cell.angle_alpha   90.00
_cell.angle_beta   90.00
_cell.angle_gamma   90.00
#
_symmetry.space_group_name_H-M   'P 1'
#
loop_
_entity.id
_entity.type
_entity.pdbx_description
1 polymer ?
#
loop_
_entity_poly.entity_id
_entity_poly.type
_entity_poly.pdbx_seq_one_letter_code
_entity_poly.pdbx_strand_id
1 'polypeptide(L)'
;MIAILAAHTVAALIAIPLVLRFGRRAFPLLALVPAGGAVWVAANLGGVPTATIPWAPAIHLALDLRMDSLSALMALIALGVGALVLFYCTWYFDDVEPRLHLFAAELVAFAGVMFGLVVADNMILLYIFWEITSVLSFLLVGHYAERASARRAATQALLVTTLGGLAMLVGIVILGQSAGSYLLSDVVAAPPSGPLIHWALLLVIIGAASKSAIAPLHFWLPGAMTAPTPVSAYLHSAAMVKAGVFLVAAMSPGLSGSSTWQLPLIVLGLVSLLMAGWRALRETDLKLVLAFGTVSQLGFLLVLVGIGSRDTMLAGLTMLLAHSLFKSALFMAVGVIDKTTGTRDIR
;
A
#
# COMPACT_ATOMS: atom_id res chain seq x y z
N MET A 1 -6.54 -14.47 -11.11
CA MET A 1 -6.72 -13.22 -10.36
C MET A 1 -8.06 -13.15 -9.65
N ILE A 2 -9.19 -13.29 -10.32
CA ILE A 2 -10.54 -13.21 -9.71
C ILE A 2 -10.70 -14.23 -8.57
N ALA A 3 -10.24 -15.46 -8.76
CA ALA A 3 -10.29 -16.48 -7.71
C ALA A 3 -9.49 -16.09 -6.46
N ILE A 4 -8.37 -15.38 -6.60
CA ILE A 4 -7.57 -14.88 -5.46
C ILE A 4 -8.35 -13.81 -4.71
N LEU A 5 -8.99 -12.86 -5.41
CA LEU A 5 -9.83 -11.82 -4.79
C LEU A 5 -11.01 -12.47 -4.04
N ALA A 6 -11.71 -13.39 -4.68
CA ALA A 6 -12.82 -14.12 -4.07
C ALA A 6 -12.35 -14.91 -2.83
N ALA A 7 -11.21 -15.62 -2.91
CA ALA A 7 -10.66 -16.37 -1.79
C ALA A 7 -10.34 -15.46 -0.58
N HIS A 8 -9.76 -14.28 -0.79
CA HIS A 8 -9.50 -13.33 0.30
C HIS A 8 -10.79 -12.77 0.89
N THR A 9 -11.80 -12.46 0.06
CA THR A 9 -13.11 -11.99 0.54
C THR A 9 -13.80 -13.06 1.39
N VAL A 10 -13.84 -14.29 0.92
CA VAL A 10 -14.43 -15.43 1.66
C VAL A 10 -13.63 -15.69 2.95
N ALA A 11 -12.31 -15.69 2.87
CA ALA A 11 -11.44 -15.90 4.03
C ALA A 11 -11.59 -14.80 5.08
N ALA A 12 -11.77 -13.55 4.68
CA ALA A 12 -12.02 -12.44 5.60
C ALA A 12 -13.36 -12.62 6.36
N LEU A 13 -14.41 -13.08 5.68
CA LEU A 13 -15.68 -13.39 6.32
C LEU A 13 -15.57 -14.59 7.28
N ILE A 14 -14.87 -15.64 6.86
CA ILE A 14 -14.64 -16.86 7.67
C ILE A 14 -13.70 -16.57 8.85
N ALA A 15 -12.80 -15.58 8.75
CA ALA A 15 -11.88 -15.21 9.83
C ALA A 15 -12.63 -14.86 11.12
N ILE A 16 -13.83 -14.24 11.02
CA ILE A 16 -14.61 -13.86 12.20
C ILE A 16 -15.00 -15.07 13.05
N PRO A 17 -15.81 -16.04 12.56
CA PRO A 17 -16.18 -17.21 13.36
C PRO A 17 -14.97 -18.09 13.69
N LEU A 18 -13.96 -18.16 12.83
CA LEU A 18 -12.76 -18.95 13.05
C LEU A 18 -11.96 -18.45 14.27
N VAL A 19 -11.72 -17.12 14.33
CA VAL A 19 -10.98 -16.52 15.45
C VAL A 19 -11.82 -16.49 16.73
N LEU A 20 -13.14 -16.31 16.65
CA LEU A 20 -14.02 -16.44 17.81
C LEU A 20 -13.94 -17.83 18.45
N ARG A 21 -13.75 -18.89 17.63
CA ARG A 21 -13.67 -20.28 18.12
C ARG A 21 -12.26 -20.70 18.56
N PHE A 22 -11.22 -20.31 17.83
CA PHE A 22 -9.85 -20.81 18.01
C PHE A 22 -8.86 -19.73 18.52
N GLY A 23 -9.32 -18.48 18.71
CA GLY A 23 -8.47 -17.36 19.10
C GLY A 23 -7.33 -17.14 18.12
N ARG A 24 -6.17 -16.75 18.64
CA ARG A 24 -4.94 -16.50 17.86
C ARG A 24 -4.43 -17.72 17.07
N ARG A 25 -4.84 -18.95 17.45
CA ARG A 25 -4.45 -20.17 16.73
C ARG A 25 -5.07 -20.28 15.34
N ALA A 26 -6.03 -19.43 14.98
CA ALA A 26 -6.61 -19.33 13.65
C ALA A 26 -5.69 -18.66 12.62
N PHE A 27 -4.77 -17.80 13.04
CA PHE A 27 -3.93 -17.00 12.14
C PHE A 27 -3.05 -17.82 11.19
N PRO A 28 -2.41 -18.95 11.57
CA PRO A 28 -1.65 -19.76 10.63
C PRO A 28 -2.51 -20.29 9.46
N LEU A 29 -3.77 -20.65 9.73
CA LEU A 29 -4.69 -21.09 8.69
C LEU A 29 -5.07 -19.93 7.75
N LEU A 30 -5.34 -18.76 8.31
CA LEU A 30 -5.64 -17.55 7.53
C LEU A 30 -4.44 -17.11 6.67
N ALA A 31 -3.22 -17.32 7.15
CA ALA A 31 -1.99 -17.01 6.41
C ALA A 31 -1.83 -17.84 5.12
N LEU A 32 -2.46 -19.03 5.05
CA LEU A 32 -2.41 -19.86 3.84
C LEU A 32 -3.09 -19.21 2.62
N VAL A 33 -4.04 -18.31 2.84
CA VAL A 33 -4.77 -17.66 1.74
C VAL A 33 -3.86 -16.69 0.97
N PRO A 34 -3.22 -15.69 1.58
CA PRO A 34 -2.26 -14.87 0.85
C PRO A 34 -1.01 -15.65 0.43
N ALA A 35 -0.56 -16.68 1.19
CA ALA A 35 0.54 -17.55 0.76
C ALA A 35 0.19 -18.29 -0.53
N GLY A 36 -0.99 -18.87 -0.65
CA GLY A 36 -1.48 -19.52 -1.87
C GLY A 36 -1.58 -18.55 -3.05
N GLY A 37 -2.03 -17.31 -2.78
CA GLY A 37 -2.03 -16.23 -3.77
C GLY A 37 -0.61 -15.88 -4.25
N ALA A 38 0.36 -15.77 -3.33
CA ALA A 38 1.75 -15.51 -3.67
C ALA A 38 2.37 -16.64 -4.51
N VAL A 39 2.09 -17.91 -4.18
CA VAL A 39 2.52 -19.06 -4.97
C VAL A 39 1.93 -19.01 -6.38
N TRP A 40 0.64 -18.68 -6.51
CA TRP A 40 0.02 -18.53 -7.83
C TRP A 40 0.68 -17.41 -8.65
N VAL A 41 0.95 -16.25 -8.04
CA VAL A 41 1.67 -15.14 -8.72
C VAL A 41 3.05 -15.61 -9.17
N ALA A 42 3.81 -16.28 -8.30
CA ALA A 42 5.16 -16.80 -8.62
C ALA A 42 5.12 -17.80 -9.79
N ALA A 43 4.10 -18.66 -9.85
CA ALA A 43 3.92 -19.63 -10.94
C ALA A 43 3.55 -18.98 -12.29
N ASN A 44 3.12 -17.71 -12.29
CA ASN A 44 2.70 -16.98 -13.49
C ASN A 44 3.60 -15.81 -13.86
N LEU A 45 4.84 -15.72 -13.31
CA LEU A 45 5.79 -14.64 -13.57
C LEU A 45 6.24 -14.52 -15.04
N GLY A 46 6.15 -15.59 -15.81
CA GLY A 46 6.54 -15.60 -17.24
C GLY A 46 5.48 -15.09 -18.21
N GLY A 47 4.29 -14.75 -17.72
CA GLY A 47 3.15 -14.32 -18.52
C GLY A 47 2.62 -12.94 -18.12
N VAL A 48 1.62 -12.48 -18.89
CA VAL A 48 0.80 -11.30 -18.54
C VAL A 48 -0.66 -11.75 -18.47
N PRO A 49 -1.08 -12.45 -17.41
CA PRO A 49 -2.47 -12.85 -17.23
C PRO A 49 -3.40 -11.63 -17.22
N THR A 50 -4.50 -11.72 -17.97
CA THR A 50 -5.55 -10.70 -18.02
C THR A 50 -6.89 -11.32 -17.71
N ALA A 51 -7.81 -10.53 -17.17
CA ALA A 51 -9.20 -10.93 -16.97
C ALA A 51 -10.08 -9.68 -17.01
N THR A 52 -11.18 -9.73 -17.76
CA THR A 52 -12.14 -8.63 -17.89
C THR A 52 -13.53 -9.15 -17.57
N ILE A 53 -14.23 -8.47 -16.65
CA ILE A 53 -15.66 -8.68 -16.37
C ILE A 53 -16.36 -7.33 -16.46
N PRO A 54 -17.31 -7.13 -17.40
CA PRO A 54 -18.11 -5.90 -17.45
C PRO A 54 -18.90 -5.71 -16.16
N TRP A 55 -18.86 -4.50 -15.57
CA TRP A 55 -19.59 -4.18 -14.35
C TRP A 55 -20.56 -3.02 -14.54
N ALA A 56 -20.07 -1.81 -14.80
CA ALA A 56 -20.89 -0.62 -15.02
C ALA A 56 -20.42 0.14 -16.27
N PRO A 57 -20.87 -0.27 -17.49
CA PRO A 57 -20.40 0.31 -18.75
C PRO A 57 -20.70 1.82 -18.88
N ALA A 58 -21.77 2.30 -18.25
CA ALA A 58 -22.15 3.72 -18.31
C ALA A 58 -21.08 4.69 -17.74
N ILE A 59 -20.21 4.18 -16.87
CA ILE A 59 -19.10 4.93 -16.27
C ILE A 59 -17.73 4.33 -16.64
N HIS A 60 -17.67 3.55 -17.72
CA HIS A 60 -16.46 2.87 -18.19
C HIS A 60 -15.79 1.98 -17.13
N LEU A 61 -16.57 1.39 -16.21
CA LEU A 61 -16.08 0.54 -15.14
C LEU A 61 -16.27 -0.93 -15.49
N ALA A 62 -15.18 -1.65 -15.57
CA ALA A 62 -15.11 -3.10 -15.64
C ALA A 62 -14.05 -3.62 -14.66
N LEU A 63 -14.14 -4.88 -14.27
CA LEU A 63 -13.04 -5.55 -13.58
C LEU A 63 -11.97 -5.92 -14.62
N ASP A 64 -11.22 -4.93 -15.07
CA ASP A 64 -10.08 -5.11 -15.96
C ASP A 64 -8.84 -5.35 -15.09
N LEU A 65 -8.40 -6.59 -15.07
CA LEU A 65 -7.25 -7.04 -14.29
C LEU A 65 -6.14 -7.46 -15.25
N ARG A 66 -4.94 -6.97 -14.98
CA ARG A 66 -3.72 -7.29 -15.73
C ARG A 66 -2.56 -7.46 -14.77
N MET A 67 -1.81 -8.53 -14.89
CA MET A 67 -0.63 -8.77 -14.07
C MET A 67 0.62 -8.77 -14.97
N ASP A 68 1.26 -7.62 -15.07
CA ASP A 68 2.58 -7.48 -15.65
C ASP A 68 3.69 -7.72 -14.61
N SER A 69 4.95 -7.51 -14.99
CA SER A 69 6.10 -7.76 -14.11
C SER A 69 6.10 -6.85 -12.87
N LEU A 70 5.66 -5.59 -12.99
CA LEU A 70 5.56 -4.65 -11.87
C LEU A 70 4.44 -5.06 -10.93
N SER A 71 3.26 -5.36 -11.48
CA SER A 71 2.10 -5.84 -10.72
C SER A 71 2.41 -7.16 -10.02
N ALA A 72 3.11 -8.09 -10.68
CA ALA A 72 3.53 -9.35 -10.10
C ALA A 72 4.50 -9.16 -8.93
N LEU A 73 5.51 -8.28 -9.07
CA LEU A 73 6.43 -7.94 -7.98
C LEU A 73 5.67 -7.38 -6.77
N MET A 74 4.78 -6.43 -7.00
CA MET A 74 3.99 -5.83 -5.92
C MET A 74 3.01 -6.82 -5.28
N ALA A 75 2.39 -7.69 -6.08
CA ALA A 75 1.52 -8.75 -5.59
C ALA A 75 2.28 -9.76 -4.71
N LEU A 76 3.49 -10.18 -5.12
CA LEU A 76 4.37 -11.04 -4.31
C LEU A 76 4.72 -10.40 -2.97
N ILE A 77 5.05 -9.09 -2.98
CA ILE A 77 5.36 -8.36 -1.76
C ILE A 77 4.10 -8.29 -0.86
N ALA A 78 2.97 -7.87 -1.41
CA ALA A 78 1.75 -7.69 -0.63
C ALA A 78 1.23 -9.01 -0.05
N LEU A 79 1.15 -10.06 -0.86
CA LEU A 79 0.65 -11.36 -0.42
C LEU A 79 1.67 -12.12 0.43
N GLY A 80 2.95 -12.10 0.04
CA GLY A 80 4.02 -12.81 0.77
C GLY A 80 4.24 -12.24 2.16
N VAL A 81 4.43 -10.91 2.26
CA VAL A 81 4.58 -10.25 3.57
C VAL A 81 3.27 -10.33 4.37
N GLY A 82 2.11 -10.24 3.69
CA GLY A 82 0.80 -10.42 4.33
C GLY A 82 0.68 -11.79 5.01
N ALA A 83 1.11 -12.87 4.34
CA ALA A 83 1.16 -14.22 4.91
C ALA A 83 2.08 -14.30 6.13
N LEU A 84 3.29 -13.75 6.04
CA LEU A 84 4.26 -13.72 7.14
C LEU A 84 3.73 -12.95 8.35
N VAL A 85 3.08 -11.81 8.12
CA VAL A 85 2.52 -11.00 9.20
C VAL A 85 1.32 -11.68 9.85
N LEU A 86 0.43 -12.31 9.08
CA LEU A 86 -0.65 -13.13 9.64
C LEU A 86 -0.07 -14.26 10.50
N PHE A 87 0.95 -14.96 10.02
CA PHE A 87 1.61 -16.00 10.79
C PHE A 87 2.23 -15.44 12.09
N TYR A 88 2.90 -14.28 12.01
CA TYR A 88 3.47 -13.57 13.17
C TYR A 88 2.40 -13.20 14.21
N CYS A 89 1.17 -12.86 13.83
CA CYS A 89 0.08 -12.55 14.74
C CYS A 89 -0.23 -13.67 15.73
N THR A 90 0.09 -14.92 15.39
CA THR A 90 -0.10 -16.10 16.27
C THR A 90 0.65 -15.96 17.61
N TRP A 91 1.82 -15.34 17.58
CA TRP A 91 2.66 -15.15 18.77
C TRP A 91 2.63 -13.71 19.29
N TYR A 92 2.23 -12.77 18.47
CA TYR A 92 2.17 -11.37 18.85
C TYR A 92 0.99 -11.07 19.78
N PHE A 93 -0.19 -11.60 19.49
CA PHE A 93 -1.38 -11.35 20.30
C PHE A 93 -1.48 -12.34 21.47
N ASP A 94 -2.07 -11.86 22.57
CA ASP A 94 -2.41 -12.69 23.71
C ASP A 94 -3.75 -13.41 23.44
N ASP A 95 -4.08 -14.42 24.28
CA ASP A 95 -5.30 -15.22 24.07
C ASP A 95 -6.59 -14.42 24.31
N VAL A 96 -6.51 -13.30 25.05
CA VAL A 96 -7.65 -12.43 25.41
C VAL A 96 -7.50 -11.05 24.75
N GLU A 97 -7.14 -10.99 23.47
CA GLU A 97 -7.05 -9.73 22.75
C GLU A 97 -8.45 -9.24 22.33
N PRO A 98 -8.85 -7.98 22.68
CA PRO A 98 -10.15 -7.44 22.30
C PRO A 98 -10.29 -7.33 20.77
N ARG A 99 -11.45 -7.72 20.25
CA ARG A 99 -11.80 -7.56 18.83
C ARG A 99 -10.84 -8.25 17.85
N LEU A 100 -10.09 -9.27 18.31
CA LEU A 100 -9.10 -9.98 17.48
C LEU A 100 -9.71 -10.58 16.21
N HIS A 101 -10.98 -11.03 16.26
CA HIS A 101 -11.72 -11.56 15.13
C HIS A 101 -11.95 -10.53 14.00
N LEU A 102 -12.21 -9.26 14.35
CA LEU A 102 -12.32 -8.17 13.38
C LEU A 102 -10.95 -7.83 12.81
N PHE A 103 -9.93 -7.72 13.66
CA PHE A 103 -8.55 -7.49 13.22
C PHE A 103 -8.09 -8.52 12.20
N ALA A 104 -8.36 -9.79 12.42
CA ALA A 104 -7.99 -10.87 11.50
C ALA A 104 -8.73 -10.73 10.15
N ALA A 105 -10.04 -10.46 10.18
CA ALA A 105 -10.84 -10.24 8.98
C ALA A 105 -10.33 -9.04 8.17
N GLU A 106 -10.08 -7.91 8.84
CA GLU A 106 -9.57 -6.68 8.24
C GLU A 106 -8.19 -6.89 7.60
N LEU A 107 -7.29 -7.64 8.27
CA LEU A 107 -5.94 -7.89 7.76
C LEU A 107 -5.95 -8.80 6.54
N VAL A 108 -6.79 -9.85 6.52
CA VAL A 108 -6.98 -10.73 5.36
C VAL A 108 -7.63 -9.97 4.20
N ALA A 109 -8.69 -9.19 4.47
CA ALA A 109 -9.32 -8.34 3.46
C ALA A 109 -8.33 -7.36 2.85
N PHE A 110 -7.48 -6.74 3.69
CA PHE A 110 -6.45 -5.80 3.24
C PHE A 110 -5.47 -6.44 2.25
N ALA A 111 -5.04 -7.69 2.49
CA ALA A 111 -4.16 -8.42 1.58
C ALA A 111 -4.82 -8.63 0.20
N GLY A 112 -6.09 -9.04 0.17
CA GLY A 112 -6.86 -9.21 -1.06
C GLY A 112 -7.08 -7.90 -1.81
N VAL A 113 -7.42 -6.82 -1.09
CA VAL A 113 -7.64 -5.49 -1.68
C VAL A 113 -6.34 -4.91 -2.25
N MET A 114 -5.21 -5.10 -1.55
CA MET A 114 -3.89 -4.69 -2.09
C MET A 114 -3.52 -5.49 -3.34
N PHE A 115 -3.81 -6.79 -3.39
CA PHE A 115 -3.65 -7.57 -4.61
C PHE A 115 -4.52 -7.00 -5.74
N GLY A 116 -5.80 -6.71 -5.47
CA GLY A 116 -6.72 -6.10 -6.45
C GLY A 116 -6.20 -4.76 -6.97
N LEU A 117 -5.66 -3.91 -6.09
CA LEU A 117 -5.10 -2.61 -6.44
C LEU A 117 -3.95 -2.74 -7.45
N VAL A 118 -3.01 -3.65 -7.20
CA VAL A 118 -1.80 -3.75 -8.04
C VAL A 118 -2.03 -4.50 -9.36
N VAL A 119 -3.12 -5.24 -9.49
CA VAL A 119 -3.49 -5.90 -10.76
C VAL A 119 -4.62 -5.19 -11.51
N ALA A 120 -5.16 -4.10 -10.97
CA ALA A 120 -6.19 -3.31 -11.66
C ALA A 120 -5.57 -2.54 -12.83
N ASP A 121 -6.01 -2.82 -14.05
CA ASP A 121 -5.64 -2.05 -15.24
C ASP A 121 -6.62 -0.88 -15.48
N ASN A 122 -7.88 -1.02 -15.08
CA ASN A 122 -8.83 0.09 -15.11
C ASN A 122 -8.56 1.07 -13.96
N MET A 123 -8.28 2.34 -14.29
CA MET A 123 -7.91 3.37 -13.31
C MET A 123 -9.05 3.70 -12.31
N ILE A 124 -10.33 3.55 -12.70
CA ILE A 124 -11.45 3.73 -11.78
C ILE A 124 -11.51 2.54 -10.81
N LEU A 125 -11.29 1.31 -11.30
CA LEU A 125 -11.19 0.12 -10.46
C LEU A 125 -10.00 0.21 -9.48
N LEU A 126 -8.84 0.68 -9.96
CA LEU A 126 -7.68 0.97 -9.14
C LEU A 126 -8.04 1.95 -8.02
N TYR A 127 -8.76 3.04 -8.34
CA TYR A 127 -9.23 4.00 -7.35
C TYR A 127 -10.19 3.38 -6.33
N ILE A 128 -11.09 2.50 -6.74
CA ILE A 128 -11.98 1.78 -5.80
C ILE A 128 -11.16 0.97 -4.80
N PHE A 129 -10.21 0.15 -5.27
CA PHE A 129 -9.32 -0.59 -4.37
C PHE A 129 -8.48 0.34 -3.50
N TRP A 130 -8.04 1.47 -4.05
CA TRP A 130 -7.30 2.48 -3.31
C TRP A 130 -8.09 3.02 -2.12
N GLU A 131 -9.37 3.35 -2.28
CA GLU A 131 -10.19 3.83 -1.18
C GLU A 131 -10.55 2.73 -0.18
N ILE A 132 -10.78 1.50 -0.64
CA ILE A 132 -10.99 0.37 0.27
C ILE A 132 -9.74 0.14 1.15
N THR A 133 -8.52 0.31 0.62
CA THR A 133 -7.30 0.25 1.46
C THR A 133 -7.25 1.39 2.49
N SER A 134 -7.77 2.59 2.18
CA SER A 134 -7.86 3.69 3.14
C SER A 134 -8.79 3.36 4.30
N VAL A 135 -9.97 2.80 3.99
CA VAL A 135 -10.95 2.39 5.00
C VAL A 135 -10.40 1.25 5.88
N LEU A 136 -9.85 0.20 5.27
CA LEU A 136 -9.28 -0.92 6.02
C LEU A 136 -8.10 -0.48 6.89
N SER A 137 -7.26 0.44 6.41
CA SER A 137 -6.17 0.98 7.22
C SER A 137 -6.68 1.81 8.40
N PHE A 138 -7.77 2.57 8.22
CA PHE A 138 -8.42 3.29 9.31
C PHE A 138 -8.88 2.33 10.41
N LEU A 139 -9.51 1.20 10.04
CA LEU A 139 -9.96 0.19 11.00
C LEU A 139 -8.79 -0.47 11.73
N LEU A 140 -7.75 -0.87 10.99
CA LEU A 140 -6.56 -1.52 11.54
C LEU A 140 -5.73 -0.57 12.43
N VAL A 141 -5.54 0.69 12.04
CA VAL A 141 -4.84 1.70 12.87
C VAL A 141 -5.67 2.04 14.11
N GLY A 142 -6.99 2.07 13.97
CA GLY A 142 -7.95 2.33 15.04
C GLY A 142 -8.29 1.10 15.91
N HIS A 143 -7.56 -0.01 15.82
CA HIS A 143 -7.86 -1.25 16.54
C HIS A 143 -8.09 -1.02 18.05
N TYR A 144 -7.23 -0.24 18.70
CA TYR A 144 -7.38 0.15 20.10
C TYR A 144 -8.29 1.39 20.21
N ALA A 145 -9.55 1.25 19.80
CA ALA A 145 -10.51 2.36 19.71
C ALA A 145 -10.81 3.03 21.07
N GLU A 146 -10.51 2.40 22.19
CA GLU A 146 -10.62 2.94 23.54
C GLU A 146 -9.64 4.12 23.75
N ARG A 147 -8.48 4.05 23.11
CA ARG A 147 -7.41 5.06 23.22
C ARG A 147 -7.70 6.25 22.29
N ALA A 148 -7.82 7.44 22.85
CA ALA A 148 -8.05 8.67 22.06
C ALA A 148 -6.93 8.93 21.04
N SER A 149 -5.69 8.57 21.36
CA SER A 149 -4.54 8.67 20.45
C SER A 149 -4.72 7.79 19.21
N ALA A 150 -5.18 6.55 19.36
CA ALA A 150 -5.41 5.62 18.25
C ALA A 150 -6.55 6.13 17.34
N ARG A 151 -7.67 6.61 17.93
CA ARG A 151 -8.76 7.20 17.14
C ARG A 151 -8.31 8.42 16.33
N ARG A 152 -7.56 9.34 16.96
CA ARG A 152 -7.04 10.53 16.27
C ARG A 152 -6.08 10.16 15.14
N ALA A 153 -5.17 9.22 15.37
CA ALA A 153 -4.22 8.75 14.36
C ALA A 153 -4.93 8.08 13.18
N ALA A 154 -5.90 7.21 13.44
CA ALA A 154 -6.71 6.57 12.41
C ALA A 154 -7.47 7.60 11.57
N THR A 155 -8.18 8.54 12.21
CA THR A 155 -8.93 9.61 11.52
C THR A 155 -7.99 10.49 10.69
N GLN A 156 -6.82 10.86 11.22
CA GLN A 156 -5.83 11.65 10.50
C GLN A 156 -5.32 10.92 9.26
N ALA A 157 -4.99 9.64 9.38
CA ALA A 157 -4.56 8.81 8.25
C ALA A 157 -5.65 8.71 7.18
N LEU A 158 -6.90 8.45 7.58
CA LEU A 158 -8.04 8.39 6.67
C LEU A 158 -8.24 9.71 5.93
N LEU A 159 -8.32 10.83 6.64
CA LEU A 159 -8.56 12.14 6.03
C LEU A 159 -7.47 12.51 5.01
N VAL A 160 -6.19 12.33 5.36
CA VAL A 160 -5.08 12.66 4.45
C VAL A 160 -5.12 11.77 3.20
N THR A 161 -5.30 10.46 3.37
CA THR A 161 -5.25 9.54 2.24
C THR A 161 -6.49 9.62 1.36
N THR A 162 -7.68 9.86 1.92
CA THR A 162 -8.92 10.01 1.14
C THR A 162 -8.96 11.37 0.43
N LEU A 163 -8.54 12.47 1.06
CA LEU A 163 -8.46 13.76 0.37
C LEU A 163 -7.47 13.71 -0.81
N GLY A 164 -6.31 13.07 -0.61
CA GLY A 164 -5.38 12.83 -1.71
C GLY A 164 -5.96 11.90 -2.78
N GLY A 165 -6.70 10.86 -2.38
CA GLY A 165 -7.40 9.96 -3.29
C GLY A 165 -8.47 10.67 -4.13
N LEU A 166 -9.25 11.58 -3.53
CA LEU A 166 -10.23 12.40 -4.26
C LEU A 166 -9.54 13.32 -5.30
N ALA A 167 -8.41 13.92 -4.94
CA ALA A 167 -7.62 14.67 -5.92
C ALA A 167 -7.15 13.77 -7.07
N MET A 168 -6.65 12.58 -6.77
CA MET A 168 -6.27 11.58 -7.77
C MET A 168 -7.44 11.16 -8.67
N LEU A 169 -8.64 10.98 -8.13
CA LEU A 169 -9.82 10.64 -8.91
C LEU A 169 -10.11 11.68 -9.99
N VAL A 170 -10.04 12.98 -9.63
CA VAL A 170 -10.21 14.06 -10.62
C VAL A 170 -9.13 13.96 -11.72
N GLY A 171 -7.87 13.71 -11.33
CA GLY A 171 -6.77 13.50 -12.28
C GLY A 171 -7.04 12.31 -13.21
N ILE A 172 -7.47 11.17 -12.66
CA ILE A 172 -7.82 9.95 -13.42
C ILE A 172 -8.95 10.22 -14.42
N VAL A 173 -10.00 10.95 -14.01
CA VAL A 173 -11.12 11.27 -14.89
C VAL A 173 -10.66 12.14 -16.06
N ILE A 174 -9.83 13.17 -15.81
CA ILE A 174 -9.27 14.02 -16.86
C ILE A 174 -8.39 13.19 -17.82
N LEU A 175 -7.50 12.33 -17.28
CA LEU A 175 -6.63 11.47 -18.09
C LEU A 175 -7.46 10.52 -18.95
N GLY A 176 -8.42 9.80 -18.36
CA GLY A 176 -9.24 8.82 -19.05
C GLY A 176 -10.09 9.45 -20.17
N GLN A 177 -10.71 10.59 -19.91
CA GLN A 177 -11.48 11.30 -20.94
C GLN A 177 -10.58 11.82 -22.07
N SER A 178 -9.40 12.35 -21.74
CA SER A 178 -8.48 12.87 -22.74
C SER A 178 -7.83 11.76 -23.59
N ALA A 179 -7.62 10.58 -23.00
CA ALA A 179 -7.08 9.41 -23.71
C ALA A 179 -8.18 8.61 -24.46
N GLY A 180 -9.46 8.81 -24.15
CA GLY A 180 -10.56 7.99 -24.65
C GLY A 180 -10.59 6.57 -24.07
N SER A 181 -9.79 6.28 -23.04
CA SER A 181 -9.70 4.99 -22.35
C SER A 181 -9.36 5.18 -20.87
N TYR A 182 -9.98 4.37 -20.01
CA TYR A 182 -9.65 4.30 -18.59
C TYR A 182 -8.68 3.16 -18.25
N LEU A 183 -8.14 2.45 -19.25
CA LEU A 183 -7.10 1.45 -19.03
C LEU A 183 -5.76 2.14 -18.80
N LEU A 184 -5.10 1.81 -17.71
CA LEU A 184 -3.78 2.35 -17.36
C LEU A 184 -2.75 1.99 -18.44
N SER A 185 -2.82 0.77 -18.97
CA SER A 185 -1.97 0.30 -20.06
C SER A 185 -2.10 1.15 -21.32
N ASP A 186 -3.32 1.59 -21.69
CA ASP A 186 -3.55 2.44 -22.85
C ASP A 186 -3.00 3.86 -22.63
N VAL A 187 -3.27 4.44 -21.45
CA VAL A 187 -2.79 5.78 -21.09
C VAL A 187 -1.27 5.84 -21.07
N VAL A 188 -0.60 4.76 -20.62
CA VAL A 188 0.87 4.68 -20.61
C VAL A 188 1.43 4.46 -22.02
N ALA A 189 0.76 3.66 -22.86
CA ALA A 189 1.20 3.38 -24.23
C ALA A 189 1.05 4.61 -25.15
N ALA A 190 -0.01 5.40 -24.96
CA ALA A 190 -0.31 6.60 -25.74
C ALA A 190 -0.73 7.75 -24.80
N PRO A 191 0.23 8.41 -24.13
CA PRO A 191 -0.08 9.45 -23.17
C PRO A 191 -0.84 10.62 -23.79
N PRO A 192 -1.98 11.04 -23.20
CA PRO A 192 -2.73 12.17 -23.72
C PRO A 192 -1.95 13.47 -23.57
N SER A 193 -2.25 14.43 -24.45
CA SER A 193 -1.63 15.77 -24.42
C SER A 193 -2.73 16.85 -24.35
N GLY A 194 -2.37 18.01 -23.83
CA GLY A 194 -3.27 19.15 -23.72
C GLY A 194 -3.11 19.95 -22.44
N PRO A 195 -3.74 21.12 -22.31
CA PRO A 195 -3.54 22.04 -21.20
C PRO A 195 -4.03 21.47 -19.85
N LEU A 196 -5.07 20.63 -19.84
CA LEU A 196 -5.60 20.02 -18.64
C LEU A 196 -4.74 18.86 -18.14
N ILE A 197 -3.90 18.25 -18.99
CA ILE A 197 -3.08 17.11 -18.61
C ILE A 197 -2.07 17.47 -17.52
N HIS A 198 -1.49 18.67 -17.57
CA HIS A 198 -0.58 19.12 -16.50
C HIS A 198 -1.25 19.12 -15.14
N TRP A 199 -2.50 19.59 -15.05
CA TRP A 199 -3.26 19.55 -13.78
C TRP A 199 -3.63 18.13 -13.39
N ALA A 200 -4.01 17.29 -14.33
CA ALA A 200 -4.32 15.89 -14.08
C ALA A 200 -3.12 15.15 -13.48
N LEU A 201 -1.92 15.33 -14.04
CA LEU A 201 -0.69 14.73 -13.52
C LEU A 201 -0.37 15.20 -12.10
N LEU A 202 -0.49 16.50 -11.82
CA LEU A 202 -0.28 17.03 -10.47
C LEU A 202 -1.29 16.45 -9.46
N LEU A 203 -2.55 16.30 -9.84
CA LEU A 203 -3.59 15.71 -8.99
C LEU A 203 -3.32 14.22 -8.71
N VAL A 204 -2.84 13.46 -9.69
CA VAL A 204 -2.40 12.08 -9.49
C VAL A 204 -1.18 12.02 -8.56
N ILE A 205 -0.21 12.91 -8.72
CA ILE A 205 0.97 13.01 -7.84
C ILE A 205 0.54 13.32 -6.39
N ILE A 206 -0.43 14.20 -6.16
CA ILE A 206 -0.97 14.48 -4.83
C ILE A 206 -1.56 13.22 -4.19
N GLY A 207 -2.32 12.44 -4.95
CA GLY A 207 -2.86 11.16 -4.49
C GLY A 207 -1.77 10.16 -4.13
N ALA A 208 -0.80 9.97 -5.01
CA ALA A 208 0.34 9.10 -4.77
C ALA A 208 1.17 9.54 -3.55
N ALA A 209 1.45 10.84 -3.42
CA ALA A 209 2.20 11.43 -2.32
C ALA A 209 1.49 11.28 -0.97
N SER A 210 0.15 11.47 -0.93
CA SER A 210 -0.64 11.31 0.29
C SER A 210 -0.59 9.89 0.82
N LYS A 211 -0.78 8.90 -0.05
CA LYS A 211 -0.77 7.47 0.29
C LYS A 211 0.62 6.97 0.68
N SER A 212 1.66 7.49 0.01
CA SER A 212 3.06 7.13 0.29
C SER A 212 3.70 7.99 1.38
N ALA A 213 2.92 8.78 2.11
CA ALA A 213 3.41 9.63 3.19
C ALA A 213 4.62 10.50 2.77
N ILE A 214 4.56 11.10 1.60
CA ILE A 214 5.55 12.03 1.07
C ILE A 214 5.31 13.43 1.65
N ALA A 215 6.36 14.13 2.00
CA ALA A 215 6.24 15.50 2.50
C ALA A 215 5.57 16.43 1.46
N PRO A 216 4.66 17.33 1.88
CA PRO A 216 4.27 17.63 3.26
C PRO A 216 3.23 16.70 3.88
N LEU A 217 2.67 15.72 3.15
CA LEU A 217 1.56 14.87 3.56
C LEU A 217 1.99 13.64 4.40
N HIS A 218 3.21 13.65 4.99
CA HIS A 218 3.82 12.50 5.67
C HIS A 218 3.36 12.29 7.12
N PHE A 219 2.81 13.31 7.76
CA PHE A 219 2.60 13.38 9.22
C PHE A 219 1.64 12.32 9.79
N TRP A 220 0.78 11.74 8.97
CA TRP A 220 -0.12 10.68 9.39
C TRP A 220 0.62 9.36 9.70
N LEU A 221 1.74 9.09 9.01
CA LEU A 221 2.45 7.81 9.13
C LEU A 221 3.12 7.64 10.51
N PRO A 222 3.88 8.59 11.06
CA PRO A 222 4.35 8.51 12.44
C PRO A 222 3.21 8.43 13.46
N GLY A 223 2.10 9.15 13.23
CA GLY A 223 0.91 9.07 14.06
C GLY A 223 0.30 7.66 14.11
N ALA A 224 0.32 6.94 12.99
CA ALA A 224 -0.20 5.58 12.87
C ALA A 224 0.60 4.52 13.65
N MET A 225 1.76 4.87 14.24
CA MET A 225 2.55 3.95 15.07
C MET A 225 1.89 3.57 16.41
N THR A 226 0.73 4.15 16.72
CA THR A 226 -0.15 3.72 17.83
C THR A 226 -0.83 2.38 17.56
N ALA A 227 -0.88 1.92 16.30
CA ALA A 227 -1.42 0.64 15.88
C ALA A 227 -0.64 -0.56 16.46
N PRO A 228 -1.27 -1.75 16.52
CA PRO A 228 -0.52 -3.00 16.78
C PRO A 228 0.65 -3.16 15.81
N THR A 229 1.75 -3.76 16.29
CA THR A 229 2.97 -3.88 15.46
C THR A 229 2.77 -4.67 14.15
N PRO A 230 1.94 -5.72 14.08
CA PRO A 230 1.61 -6.38 12.82
C PRO A 230 1.06 -5.42 11.75
N VAL A 231 0.24 -4.43 12.14
CA VAL A 231 -0.26 -3.39 11.23
C VAL A 231 0.91 -2.59 10.66
N SER A 232 1.82 -2.13 11.52
CA SER A 232 3.00 -1.37 11.09
C SER A 232 3.91 -2.22 10.18
N ALA A 233 4.12 -3.50 10.52
CA ALA A 233 4.93 -4.43 9.74
C ALA A 233 4.34 -4.72 8.36
N TYR A 234 3.05 -4.61 8.17
CA TYR A 234 2.40 -4.86 6.89
C TYR A 234 2.12 -3.57 6.11
N LEU A 235 1.28 -2.67 6.67
CA LEU A 235 0.80 -1.49 5.95
C LEU A 235 1.92 -0.51 5.62
N HIS A 236 2.85 -0.29 6.58
CA HIS A 236 3.85 0.76 6.44
C HIS A 236 5.19 0.28 5.84
N SER A 237 5.38 -1.03 5.71
CA SER A 237 6.59 -1.58 5.10
C SER A 237 6.38 -2.20 3.72
N ALA A 238 5.28 -2.92 3.50
CA ALA A 238 5.11 -3.77 2.33
C ALA A 238 3.92 -3.41 1.44
N ALA A 239 2.87 -2.77 1.99
CA ALA A 239 1.61 -2.68 1.28
C ALA A 239 1.15 -1.22 1.04
N MET A 240 0.39 -0.63 1.96
CA MET A 240 -0.34 0.62 1.76
C MET A 240 0.53 1.77 1.24
N VAL A 241 1.65 2.06 1.93
CA VAL A 241 2.52 3.20 1.57
C VAL A 241 3.26 3.02 0.24
N LYS A 242 3.31 1.80 -0.28
CA LYS A 242 3.89 1.51 -1.58
C LYS A 242 2.91 1.64 -2.74
N ALA A 243 1.61 1.76 -2.47
CA ALA A 243 0.62 1.94 -3.51
C ALA A 243 0.87 3.22 -4.34
N GLY A 244 1.28 4.33 -3.70
CA GLY A 244 1.62 5.54 -4.43
C GLY A 244 2.91 5.41 -5.25
N VAL A 245 3.94 4.76 -4.70
CA VAL A 245 5.18 4.44 -5.45
C VAL A 245 4.88 3.50 -6.62
N PHE A 246 4.02 2.50 -6.43
CA PHE A 246 3.53 1.62 -7.49
C PHE A 246 2.84 2.40 -8.60
N LEU A 247 1.90 3.28 -8.27
CA LEU A 247 1.18 4.08 -9.26
C LEU A 247 2.15 4.94 -10.08
N VAL A 248 3.12 5.61 -9.41
CA VAL A 248 4.15 6.39 -10.10
C VAL A 248 5.01 5.49 -11.00
N ALA A 249 5.45 4.33 -10.50
CA ALA A 249 6.24 3.38 -11.29
C ALA A 249 5.47 2.85 -12.51
N ALA A 250 4.16 2.60 -12.37
CA ALA A 250 3.30 2.14 -13.46
C ALA A 250 3.09 3.21 -14.55
N MET A 251 2.98 4.48 -14.15
CA MET A 251 2.72 5.59 -15.08
C MET A 251 4.00 6.20 -15.68
N SER A 252 5.13 6.13 -15.00
CA SER A 252 6.39 6.78 -15.45
C SER A 252 6.87 6.35 -16.83
N PRO A 253 6.73 5.10 -17.31
CA PRO A 253 7.17 4.74 -18.67
C PRO A 253 6.54 5.60 -19.76
N GLY A 254 5.27 6.00 -19.62
CA GLY A 254 4.59 6.89 -20.57
C GLY A 254 4.81 8.38 -20.30
N LEU A 255 5.08 8.77 -19.05
CA LEU A 255 5.02 10.18 -18.61
C LEU A 255 6.39 10.78 -18.27
N SER A 256 7.47 9.99 -18.25
CA SER A 256 8.81 10.45 -17.88
C SER A 256 9.41 11.50 -18.82
N GLY A 257 8.85 11.72 -20.00
CA GLY A 257 9.20 12.84 -20.88
C GLY A 257 8.63 14.20 -20.46
N SER A 258 7.70 14.23 -19.48
CA SER A 258 7.05 15.45 -19.00
C SER A 258 7.73 16.03 -17.76
N SER A 259 8.17 17.28 -17.84
CA SER A 259 8.70 18.01 -16.66
C SER A 259 7.67 18.16 -15.56
N THR A 260 6.38 18.26 -15.90
CA THR A 260 5.26 18.31 -14.93
C THR A 260 5.15 17.00 -14.13
N TRP A 261 5.60 15.88 -14.68
CA TRP A 261 5.66 14.60 -13.98
C TRP A 261 6.94 14.48 -13.15
N GLN A 262 8.10 14.64 -13.79
CA GLN A 262 9.38 14.35 -13.16
C GLN A 262 9.75 15.33 -12.04
N LEU A 263 9.65 16.64 -12.30
CA LEU A 263 10.15 17.66 -11.37
C LEU A 263 9.47 17.61 -9.98
N PRO A 264 8.12 17.56 -9.86
CA PRO A 264 7.47 17.42 -8.56
C PRO A 264 7.86 16.14 -7.84
N LEU A 265 7.96 14.99 -8.56
CA LEU A 265 8.33 13.72 -7.95
C LEU A 265 9.74 13.73 -7.39
N ILE A 266 10.70 14.31 -8.12
CA ILE A 266 12.09 14.44 -7.68
C ILE A 266 12.17 15.39 -6.47
N VAL A 267 11.55 16.57 -6.56
CA VAL A 267 11.60 17.57 -5.48
C VAL A 267 10.96 17.05 -4.19
N LEU A 268 9.73 16.56 -4.28
CA LEU A 268 9.00 16.01 -3.12
C LEU A 268 9.73 14.79 -2.54
N GLY A 269 10.27 13.94 -3.41
CA GLY A 269 11.04 12.78 -3.00
C GLY A 269 12.31 13.15 -2.25
N LEU A 270 13.12 14.10 -2.76
CA LEU A 270 14.33 14.57 -2.10
C LEU A 270 14.05 15.28 -0.77
N VAL A 271 13.04 16.14 -0.71
CA VAL A 271 12.61 16.78 0.53
C VAL A 271 12.24 15.73 1.57
N SER A 272 11.46 14.71 1.18
CA SER A 272 11.05 13.64 2.08
C SER A 272 12.24 12.80 2.55
N LEU A 273 13.15 12.45 1.63
CA LEU A 273 14.37 11.68 1.93
C LEU A 273 15.20 12.38 3.00
N LEU A 274 15.52 13.65 2.81
CA LEU A 274 16.42 14.39 3.68
C LEU A 274 15.76 14.75 5.01
N MET A 275 14.55 15.30 4.97
CA MET A 275 13.83 15.75 6.17
C MET A 275 13.50 14.58 7.09
N ALA A 276 12.95 13.50 6.56
CA ALA A 276 12.56 12.36 7.38
C ALA A 276 13.78 11.54 7.82
N GLY A 277 14.83 11.42 7.00
CA GLY A 277 16.10 10.82 7.40
C GLY A 277 16.72 11.54 8.58
N TRP A 278 16.79 12.88 8.53
CA TRP A 278 17.27 13.70 9.64
C TRP A 278 16.41 13.55 10.90
N ARG A 279 15.09 13.48 10.74
CA ARG A 279 14.18 13.27 11.86
C ARG A 279 14.35 11.89 12.50
N ALA A 280 14.53 10.83 11.70
CA ALA A 280 14.74 9.47 12.19
C ALA A 280 15.95 9.36 13.13
N LEU A 281 17.04 10.09 12.87
CA LEU A 281 18.25 10.09 13.70
C LEU A 281 18.05 10.71 15.09
N ARG A 282 16.95 11.41 15.30
CA ARG A 282 16.64 12.11 16.57
C ARG A 282 15.57 11.41 17.41
N GLU A 283 14.93 10.39 16.84
CA GLU A 283 13.89 9.66 17.55
C GLU A 283 14.51 8.63 18.49
N THR A 284 13.85 8.42 19.62
CA THR A 284 14.23 7.41 20.62
C THR A 284 13.24 6.26 20.72
N ASP A 285 12.01 6.42 20.22
CA ASP A 285 11.05 5.32 20.07
C ASP A 285 11.37 4.53 18.79
N LEU A 286 11.64 3.22 18.95
CA LEU A 286 11.99 2.33 17.83
C LEU A 286 10.97 2.34 16.69
N LYS A 287 9.66 2.38 16.98
CA LYS A 287 8.65 2.49 15.93
C LYS A 287 8.72 3.81 15.20
N LEU A 288 9.00 4.93 15.87
CA LEU A 288 9.13 6.24 15.24
C LEU A 288 10.41 6.31 14.40
N VAL A 289 11.54 5.75 14.85
CA VAL A 289 12.76 5.60 14.04
C VAL A 289 12.43 4.89 12.72
N LEU A 290 11.70 3.76 12.80
CA LEU A 290 11.31 3.00 11.61
C LEU A 290 10.30 3.75 10.74
N ALA A 291 9.36 4.51 11.32
CA ALA A 291 8.37 5.28 10.60
C ALA A 291 9.01 6.43 9.79
N PHE A 292 9.85 7.27 10.43
CA PHE A 292 10.56 8.33 9.72
C PHE A 292 11.56 7.76 8.72
N GLY A 293 12.25 6.66 9.05
CA GLY A 293 13.07 5.92 8.10
C GLY A 293 12.27 5.38 6.91
N THR A 294 10.99 5.05 7.10
CA THR A 294 10.10 4.66 5.99
C THR A 294 9.76 5.85 5.10
N VAL A 295 9.38 7.00 5.67
CA VAL A 295 9.12 8.23 4.89
C VAL A 295 10.35 8.61 4.04
N SER A 296 11.54 8.55 4.64
CA SER A 296 12.81 8.81 3.95
C SER A 296 13.02 7.87 2.76
N GLN A 297 12.83 6.57 2.97
CA GLN A 297 13.01 5.57 1.92
C GLN A 297 11.94 5.66 0.81
N LEU A 298 10.70 5.99 1.17
CA LEU A 298 9.65 6.23 0.17
C LEU A 298 9.96 7.46 -0.68
N GLY A 299 10.54 8.51 -0.08
CA GLY A 299 11.07 9.66 -0.81
C GLY A 299 12.15 9.25 -1.81
N PHE A 300 13.11 8.43 -1.40
CA PHE A 300 14.16 7.90 -2.28
C PHE A 300 13.58 7.05 -3.42
N LEU A 301 12.64 6.15 -3.11
CA LEU A 301 11.95 5.35 -4.12
C LEU A 301 11.22 6.23 -5.13
N LEU A 302 10.54 7.28 -4.66
CA LEU A 302 9.80 8.20 -5.53
C LEU A 302 10.72 8.92 -6.51
N VAL A 303 11.92 9.34 -6.09
CA VAL A 303 12.94 9.91 -6.98
C VAL A 303 13.34 8.90 -8.06
N LEU A 304 13.68 7.67 -7.67
CA LEU A 304 14.14 6.65 -8.61
C LEU A 304 13.09 6.31 -9.67
N VAL A 305 11.84 6.03 -9.24
CA VAL A 305 10.78 5.66 -10.19
C VAL A 305 10.24 6.87 -10.96
N GLY A 306 10.32 8.08 -10.39
CA GLY A 306 9.86 9.32 -11.01
C GLY A 306 10.76 9.80 -12.16
N ILE A 307 12.07 9.50 -12.10
CA ILE A 307 13.01 9.75 -13.22
C ILE A 307 12.60 8.94 -14.45
N GLY A 308 12.12 7.70 -14.27
CA GLY A 308 11.52 6.90 -15.32
C GLY A 308 12.51 6.32 -16.34
N SER A 309 13.83 6.49 -16.17
CA SER A 309 14.81 5.77 -17.01
C SER A 309 14.83 4.28 -16.65
N ARG A 310 15.21 3.43 -17.59
CA ARG A 310 15.29 1.97 -17.37
C ARG A 310 16.12 1.61 -16.14
N ASP A 311 17.28 2.22 -16.00
CA ASP A 311 18.23 1.91 -14.92
C ASP A 311 17.70 2.40 -13.56
N THR A 312 17.14 3.62 -13.50
CA THR A 312 16.56 4.15 -12.26
C THR A 312 15.29 3.40 -11.85
N MET A 313 14.49 2.95 -12.83
CA MET A 313 13.32 2.11 -12.56
C MET A 313 13.76 0.77 -11.97
N LEU A 314 14.76 0.08 -12.57
CA LEU A 314 15.27 -1.19 -12.07
C LEU A 314 15.85 -1.03 -10.65
N ALA A 315 16.65 0.01 -10.41
CA ALA A 315 17.19 0.33 -9.10
C ALA A 315 16.06 0.60 -8.08
N GLY A 316 15.04 1.37 -8.49
CA GLY A 316 13.86 1.67 -7.66
C GLY A 316 13.08 0.41 -7.29
N LEU A 317 12.81 -0.48 -8.24
CA LEU A 317 12.07 -1.72 -7.99
C LEU A 317 12.88 -2.71 -7.13
N THR A 318 14.18 -2.81 -7.34
CA THR A 318 15.08 -3.62 -6.49
C THR A 318 15.08 -3.09 -5.07
N MET A 319 15.22 -1.77 -4.90
CA MET A 319 15.16 -1.13 -3.58
C MET A 319 13.78 -1.26 -2.93
N LEU A 320 12.69 -1.20 -3.70
CA LEU A 320 11.33 -1.39 -3.22
C LEU A 320 11.15 -2.79 -2.62
N LEU A 321 11.64 -3.82 -3.30
CA LEU A 321 11.65 -5.20 -2.79
C LEU A 321 12.48 -5.32 -1.51
N ALA A 322 13.74 -4.88 -1.54
CA ALA A 322 14.63 -4.91 -0.39
C ALA A 322 14.04 -4.20 0.82
N HIS A 323 13.55 -2.96 0.62
CA HIS A 323 12.90 -2.16 1.67
C HIS A 323 11.67 -2.85 2.24
N SER A 324 10.86 -3.53 1.41
CA SER A 324 9.68 -4.26 1.91
C SER A 324 10.07 -5.38 2.87
N LEU A 325 11.10 -6.15 2.52
CA LEU A 325 11.54 -7.29 3.30
C LEU A 325 12.20 -6.87 4.61
N PHE A 326 13.25 -6.04 4.54
CA PHE A 326 13.97 -5.67 5.75
C PHE A 326 13.13 -4.81 6.71
N LYS A 327 12.28 -3.93 6.18
CA LYS A 327 11.45 -3.05 7.02
C LYS A 327 10.35 -3.85 7.74
N SER A 328 9.73 -4.83 7.09
CA SER A 328 8.77 -5.73 7.74
C SER A 328 9.44 -6.54 8.84
N ALA A 329 10.63 -7.09 8.58
CA ALA A 329 11.41 -7.81 9.58
C ALA A 329 11.76 -6.92 10.79
N LEU A 330 12.21 -5.68 10.54
CA LEU A 330 12.53 -4.72 11.60
C LEU A 330 11.31 -4.35 12.46
N PHE A 331 10.13 -4.11 11.84
CA PHE A 331 8.92 -3.86 12.61
C PHE A 331 8.51 -5.08 13.45
N MET A 332 8.58 -6.28 12.89
CA MET A 332 8.29 -7.50 13.67
C MET A 332 9.27 -7.68 14.83
N ALA A 333 10.57 -7.41 14.62
CA ALA A 333 11.58 -7.41 15.67
C ALA A 333 11.27 -6.38 16.77
N VAL A 334 10.88 -5.15 16.40
CA VAL A 334 10.43 -4.14 17.38
C VAL A 334 9.21 -4.62 18.15
N GLY A 335 8.29 -5.34 17.52
CA GLY A 335 7.16 -5.94 18.23
C GLY A 335 7.56 -7.00 19.26
N VAL A 336 8.60 -7.80 18.96
CA VAL A 336 9.18 -8.74 19.94
C VAL A 336 9.84 -7.98 21.08
N ILE A 337 10.66 -6.96 20.79
CA ILE A 337 11.30 -6.12 21.81
C ILE A 337 10.24 -5.49 22.72
N ASP A 338 9.23 -4.83 22.16
CA ASP A 338 8.15 -4.18 22.90
C ASP A 338 7.43 -5.14 23.87
N LYS A 339 7.15 -6.37 23.39
CA LYS A 339 6.50 -7.43 24.19
C LYS A 339 7.40 -7.99 25.30
N THR A 340 8.71 -8.12 25.05
CA THR A 340 9.63 -8.76 25.98
C THR A 340 10.19 -7.79 27.01
N THR A 341 10.42 -6.53 26.63
CA THR A 341 11.03 -5.53 27.52
C THR A 341 10.01 -4.55 28.12
N GLY A 342 8.80 -4.47 27.55
CA GLY A 342 7.77 -3.52 27.95
C GLY A 342 8.06 -2.07 27.51
N THR A 343 9.09 -1.84 26.69
CA THR A 343 9.48 -0.51 26.22
C THR A 343 10.00 -0.53 24.79
N ARG A 344 9.84 0.61 24.09
CA ARG A 344 10.40 0.86 22.76
C ARG A 344 11.44 1.98 22.78
N ASP A 345 11.72 2.56 23.97
CA ASP A 345 12.72 3.60 24.14
C ASP A 345 14.11 2.97 24.16
N ILE A 346 15.01 3.49 23.31
CA ILE A 346 16.39 2.98 23.16
C ILE A 346 17.38 3.54 24.19
N ARG A 347 16.91 4.40 25.09
CA ARG A 347 17.76 5.00 26.17
C ARG A 347 17.85 4.11 27.39
#